data_97c7250a47b627b11bf5cc037a6b3e27
#
_entry.id   97c7250a47b627b11bf5cc037a6b3e27
#
_cell.length_a   1.000
_cell.length_b   1.000
_cell.length_c   1.000
_cell.angle_alpha   90.00
_cell.angle_beta   90.00
_cell.angle_gamma   90.00
#
_symmetry.space_group_name_H-M   'P 1'
#
loop_
_entity.id
_entity.type
_entity.pdbx_description
1 polymer ?
#
loop_
_entity_poly.entity_id
_entity_poly.type
_entity_poly.pdbx_seq_one_letter_code
_entity_poly.pdbx_strand_id
1 'polypeptide(L)'
;MKTYYKTILVVEDDPNDQFFIKTAFREAGVTGPIHTVNDGKEAIDYMCGEGKYADREQYAYPTFIITDLKMPRADGFAVLEFLKKNPEWRIIPAVVLTASTDLDDIKKSYMLGASSFHVKPSDMNQLRQQLKILHDYWLTCEVPQIDASGKQVQTESEGKLGERFPQKKSQEEAVPSR
;
A
#
# COMPACT_ATOMS: atom_id res chain seq x y z
N MET A 1 -23.33 -6.39 -11.19
CA MET A 1 -22.10 -6.63 -10.45
C MET A 1 -21.09 -5.57 -10.87
N LYS A 2 -20.73 -4.60 -10.01
CA LYS A 2 -19.64 -3.64 -10.34
C LYS A 2 -18.34 -4.45 -10.32
N THR A 3 -17.69 -4.57 -11.47
CA THR A 3 -16.35 -5.13 -11.56
C THR A 3 -15.40 -4.12 -10.95
N TYR A 4 -15.00 -4.33 -9.70
CA TYR A 4 -13.97 -3.49 -9.07
C TYR A 4 -12.63 -3.89 -9.68
N TYR A 5 -12.11 -3.05 -10.58
CA TYR A 5 -10.75 -3.23 -11.07
C TYR A 5 -9.79 -2.97 -9.91
N LYS A 6 -8.91 -3.93 -9.65
CA LYS A 6 -7.84 -3.74 -8.67
C LYS A 6 -6.85 -2.71 -9.22
N THR A 7 -6.77 -1.57 -8.56
CA THR A 7 -5.82 -0.49 -8.89
C THR A 7 -4.51 -0.71 -8.16
N ILE A 8 -3.40 -0.66 -8.88
CA ILE A 8 -2.05 -0.77 -8.31
C ILE A 8 -1.38 0.60 -8.37
N LEU A 9 -0.81 1.04 -7.26
CA LEU A 9 0.07 2.21 -7.20
C LEU A 9 1.51 1.75 -7.04
N VAL A 10 2.37 2.16 -7.97
CA VAL A 10 3.82 1.90 -7.95
C VAL A 10 4.53 3.21 -7.63
N VAL A 11 5.29 3.23 -6.53
CA VAL A 11 6.06 4.38 -6.06
C VAL A 11 7.53 4.06 -6.29
N GLU A 12 8.12 4.66 -7.33
CA GLU A 12 9.43 4.32 -7.86
C GLU A 12 10.00 5.53 -8.60
N ASP A 13 11.22 5.92 -8.37
CA ASP A 13 11.83 7.10 -9.00
C ASP A 13 12.55 6.79 -10.31
N ASP A 14 12.98 5.55 -10.53
CA ASP A 14 13.59 5.14 -11.79
C ASP A 14 12.53 4.82 -12.85
N PRO A 15 12.49 5.57 -13.97
CA PRO A 15 11.50 5.34 -15.03
C PRO A 15 11.65 3.98 -15.73
N ASN A 16 12.86 3.40 -15.74
CA ASN A 16 13.06 2.06 -16.31
C ASN A 16 12.44 0.99 -15.40
N ASP A 17 12.63 1.12 -14.08
CA ASP A 17 12.01 0.22 -13.09
C ASP A 17 10.48 0.36 -13.13
N GLN A 18 9.95 1.60 -13.19
CA GLN A 18 8.51 1.82 -13.38
C GLN A 18 7.97 1.10 -14.62
N PHE A 19 8.64 1.27 -15.76
CA PHE A 19 8.25 0.63 -17.02
C PHE A 19 8.30 -0.89 -16.90
N PHE A 20 9.37 -1.41 -16.32
CA PHE A 20 9.55 -2.86 -16.15
C PHE A 20 8.49 -3.47 -15.23
N ILE A 21 8.23 -2.85 -14.08
CA ILE A 21 7.20 -3.31 -13.13
C ILE A 21 5.83 -3.32 -13.80
N LYS A 22 5.45 -2.24 -14.51
CA LYS A 22 4.18 -2.17 -15.25
C LYS A 22 4.07 -3.29 -16.29
N THR A 23 5.14 -3.48 -17.06
CA THR A 23 5.18 -4.51 -18.11
C THR A 23 5.02 -5.91 -17.52
N ALA A 24 5.77 -6.22 -16.46
CA ALA A 24 5.69 -7.51 -15.81
C ALA A 24 4.28 -7.82 -15.24
N PHE A 25 3.61 -6.82 -14.66
CA PHE A 25 2.23 -6.99 -14.20
C PHE A 25 1.24 -7.17 -15.36
N ARG A 26 1.42 -6.45 -16.48
CA ARG A 26 0.60 -6.66 -17.67
C ARG A 26 0.76 -8.05 -18.26
N GLU A 27 2.01 -8.54 -18.36
CA GLU A 27 2.32 -9.90 -18.79
C GLU A 27 1.76 -10.98 -17.83
N ALA A 28 1.70 -10.67 -16.54
CA ALA A 28 1.08 -11.54 -15.53
C ALA A 28 -0.46 -11.56 -15.58
N GLY A 29 -1.10 -10.69 -16.39
CA GLY A 29 -2.54 -10.68 -16.61
C GLY A 29 -3.30 -9.58 -15.86
N VAL A 30 -2.62 -8.57 -15.28
CA VAL A 30 -3.29 -7.42 -14.67
C VAL A 30 -4.00 -6.61 -15.72
N THR A 31 -5.33 -6.50 -15.63
CA THR A 31 -6.17 -5.70 -16.52
C THR A 31 -6.56 -4.35 -15.93
N GLY A 32 -6.50 -4.22 -14.60
CA GLY A 32 -6.83 -2.99 -13.87
C GLY A 32 -5.82 -1.86 -14.06
N PRO A 33 -6.11 -0.64 -13.57
CA PRO A 33 -5.19 0.49 -13.62
C PRO A 33 -3.89 0.21 -12.85
N ILE A 34 -2.75 0.58 -13.45
CA ILE A 34 -1.44 0.61 -12.79
C ILE A 34 -0.92 2.04 -12.92
N HIS A 35 -0.95 2.77 -11.82
CA HIS A 35 -0.44 4.13 -11.74
C HIS A 35 0.99 4.12 -11.21
N THR A 36 1.84 4.99 -11.74
CA THR A 36 3.20 5.18 -11.28
C THR A 36 3.39 6.60 -10.78
N VAL A 37 4.10 6.76 -9.68
CA VAL A 37 4.51 8.04 -9.09
C VAL A 37 6.00 8.00 -8.80
N ASN A 38 6.67 9.17 -8.81
CA ASN A 38 8.12 9.24 -8.87
C ASN A 38 8.79 9.34 -7.48
N ASP A 39 8.02 9.48 -6.42
CA ASP A 39 8.53 9.56 -5.05
C ASP A 39 7.39 9.51 -4.02
N GLY A 40 7.78 9.48 -2.74
CA GLY A 40 6.81 9.41 -1.64
C GLY A 40 5.93 10.66 -1.53
N LYS A 41 6.42 11.86 -1.91
CA LYS A 41 5.57 13.07 -1.90
C LYS A 41 4.46 12.94 -2.94
N GLU A 42 4.78 12.51 -4.14
CA GLU A 42 3.78 12.30 -5.20
C GLU A 42 2.80 11.18 -4.83
N ALA A 43 3.26 10.12 -4.12
CA ALA A 43 2.38 9.09 -3.59
C ALA A 43 1.38 9.65 -2.56
N ILE A 44 1.84 10.53 -1.67
CA ILE A 44 0.97 11.21 -0.69
C ILE A 44 -0.04 12.11 -1.42
N ASP A 45 0.39 12.88 -2.43
CA ASP A 45 -0.50 13.71 -3.24
C ASP A 45 -1.56 12.87 -3.96
N TYR A 46 -1.15 11.71 -4.50
CA TYR A 46 -2.08 10.72 -5.08
C TYR A 46 -3.14 10.30 -4.05
N MET A 47 -2.72 9.90 -2.85
CA MET A 47 -3.64 9.46 -1.81
C MET A 47 -4.57 10.58 -1.34
N CYS A 48 -4.07 11.81 -1.20
CA CYS A 48 -4.86 12.98 -0.82
C CYS A 48 -5.79 13.49 -1.94
N GLY A 49 -5.56 13.11 -3.19
CA GLY A 49 -6.31 13.64 -4.34
C GLY A 49 -5.89 15.06 -4.71
N GLU A 50 -4.62 15.40 -4.51
CA GLU A 50 -4.11 16.72 -4.79
C GLU A 50 -3.71 16.88 -6.29
N GLY A 51 -3.91 18.08 -6.81
CA GLY A 51 -3.51 18.44 -8.17
C GLY A 51 -4.15 17.54 -9.23
N LYS A 52 -3.33 16.90 -10.06
CA LYS A 52 -3.80 15.99 -11.13
C LYS A 52 -4.54 14.75 -10.62
N TYR A 53 -4.39 14.41 -9.34
CA TYR A 53 -5.01 13.24 -8.71
C TYR A 53 -6.41 13.50 -8.12
N ALA A 54 -6.97 14.70 -8.32
CA ALA A 54 -8.29 15.07 -7.80
C ALA A 54 -9.44 14.26 -8.46
N ASP A 55 -9.26 13.83 -9.70
CA ASP A 55 -10.24 12.99 -10.39
C ASP A 55 -10.14 11.53 -9.94
N ARG A 56 -11.05 11.12 -9.07
CA ARG A 56 -11.09 9.76 -8.52
C ARG A 56 -11.71 8.71 -9.44
N GLU A 57 -12.28 9.09 -10.55
CA GLU A 57 -12.66 8.16 -11.62
C GLU A 57 -11.41 7.70 -12.38
N GLN A 58 -10.47 8.62 -12.63
CA GLN A 58 -9.19 8.33 -13.26
C GLN A 58 -8.17 7.76 -12.29
N TYR A 59 -8.09 8.32 -11.06
CA TYR A 59 -7.09 7.97 -10.03
C TYR A 59 -7.77 7.38 -8.81
N ALA A 60 -8.41 6.22 -8.99
CA ALA A 60 -9.05 5.48 -7.89
C ALA A 60 -8.05 5.12 -6.79
N TYR A 61 -8.53 5.01 -5.55
CA TYR A 61 -7.69 4.54 -4.46
C TYR A 61 -7.10 3.17 -4.77
N PRO A 62 -5.80 2.95 -4.48
CA PRO A 62 -5.16 1.68 -4.78
C PRO A 62 -5.67 0.59 -3.83
N THR A 63 -5.86 -0.59 -4.38
CA THR A 63 -6.09 -1.81 -3.59
C THR A 63 -4.79 -2.44 -3.13
N PHE A 64 -3.66 -1.98 -3.71
CA PHE A 64 -2.33 -2.51 -3.45
C PHE A 64 -1.28 -1.47 -3.84
N ILE A 65 -0.27 -1.29 -2.99
CA ILE A 65 0.83 -0.33 -3.20
C ILE A 65 2.15 -1.10 -3.24
N ILE A 66 3.01 -0.78 -4.21
CA ILE A 66 4.41 -1.18 -4.24
C ILE A 66 5.25 0.09 -4.09
N THR A 67 6.21 0.10 -3.18
CA THR A 67 7.09 1.24 -2.97
C THR A 67 8.55 0.83 -2.88
N ASP A 68 9.42 1.55 -3.57
CA ASP A 68 10.85 1.55 -3.23
C ASP A 68 11.06 2.33 -1.91
N LEU A 69 12.16 2.09 -1.24
CA LEU A 69 12.58 2.84 -0.04
C LEU A 69 13.48 4.02 -0.38
N LYS A 70 14.39 3.87 -1.31
CA LYS A 70 15.46 4.83 -1.57
C LYS A 70 15.08 5.74 -2.75
N MET A 71 14.30 6.76 -2.49
CA MET A 71 13.85 7.74 -3.47
C MET A 71 14.14 9.17 -3.01
N PRO A 72 14.31 10.15 -3.93
CA PRO A 72 14.48 11.55 -3.58
C PRO A 72 13.20 12.15 -2.97
N ARG A 73 13.32 13.32 -2.34
CA ARG A 73 12.27 14.15 -1.72
C ARG A 73 11.57 13.49 -0.53
N ALA A 74 10.82 12.42 -0.75
CA ALA A 74 10.24 11.61 0.32
C ALA A 74 10.45 10.14 -0.03
N ASP A 75 10.99 9.39 0.90
CA ASP A 75 11.34 7.98 0.76
C ASP A 75 10.12 7.06 0.99
N GLY A 76 10.29 5.76 0.74
CA GLY A 76 9.22 4.78 0.97
C GLY A 76 8.81 4.66 2.43
N PHE A 77 9.67 4.99 3.39
CA PHE A 77 9.29 5.01 4.80
C PHE A 77 8.27 6.11 5.10
N ALA A 78 8.40 7.28 4.45
CA ALA A 78 7.41 8.34 4.57
C ALA A 78 6.04 7.92 4.04
N VAL A 79 6.01 7.14 2.95
CA VAL A 79 4.77 6.57 2.40
C VAL A 79 4.14 5.60 3.41
N LEU A 80 4.91 4.65 3.95
CA LEU A 80 4.42 3.69 4.94
C LEU A 80 3.90 4.39 6.19
N GLU A 81 4.65 5.36 6.71
CA GLU A 81 4.25 6.13 7.90
C GLU A 81 2.97 6.92 7.66
N PHE A 82 2.82 7.53 6.48
CA PHE A 82 1.63 8.27 6.10
C PHE A 82 0.40 7.35 6.04
N LEU A 83 0.50 6.20 5.39
CA LEU A 83 -0.58 5.21 5.34
C LEU A 83 -0.95 4.73 6.73
N LYS A 84 0.03 4.40 7.56
CA LYS A 84 -0.18 3.90 8.92
C LYS A 84 -0.92 4.89 9.81
N LYS A 85 -0.64 6.20 9.66
CA LYS A 85 -1.29 7.27 10.44
C LYS A 85 -2.74 7.51 10.02
N ASN A 86 -3.12 7.14 8.81
CA ASN A 86 -4.49 7.34 8.32
C ASN A 86 -5.36 6.12 8.67
N PRO A 87 -6.44 6.29 9.48
CA PRO A 87 -7.29 5.18 9.91
C PRO A 87 -7.94 4.41 8.75
N GLU A 88 -8.27 5.12 7.67
CA GLU A 88 -8.94 4.53 6.50
C GLU A 88 -7.95 3.78 5.58
N TRP A 89 -6.72 4.29 5.44
CA TRP A 89 -5.77 3.80 4.43
C TRP A 89 -4.74 2.80 4.97
N ARG A 90 -4.58 2.71 6.30
CA ARG A 90 -3.63 1.78 6.94
C ARG A 90 -3.90 0.30 6.64
N ILE A 91 -5.07 -0.01 6.10
CA ILE A 91 -5.47 -1.36 5.70
C ILE A 91 -5.07 -1.71 4.27
N ILE A 92 -4.64 -0.71 3.46
CA ILE A 92 -4.18 -0.94 2.09
C ILE A 92 -2.86 -1.72 2.17
N PRO A 93 -2.75 -2.91 1.56
CA PRO A 93 -1.49 -3.63 1.52
C PRO A 93 -0.40 -2.80 0.83
N ALA A 94 0.72 -2.60 1.53
CA ALA A 94 1.89 -1.91 1.03
C ALA A 94 3.08 -2.86 1.03
N VAL A 95 3.62 -3.14 -0.15
CA VAL A 95 4.78 -4.01 -0.36
C VAL A 95 6.00 -3.14 -0.64
N VAL A 96 7.07 -3.39 0.09
CA VAL A 96 8.38 -2.81 -0.19
C VAL A 96 9.09 -3.66 -1.23
N LEU A 97 9.58 -3.01 -2.30
CA LEU A 97 10.40 -3.60 -3.35
C LEU A 97 11.60 -2.67 -3.58
N THR A 98 12.76 -3.01 -3.03
CA THR A 98 13.93 -2.12 -2.95
C THR A 98 15.24 -2.85 -3.19
N ALA A 99 16.29 -2.13 -3.60
CA ALA A 99 17.64 -2.69 -3.67
C ALA A 99 18.31 -2.81 -2.29
N SER A 100 17.73 -2.27 -1.22
CA SER A 100 18.28 -2.34 0.12
C SER A 100 18.22 -3.77 0.67
N THR A 101 19.34 -4.22 1.26
CA THR A 101 19.47 -5.48 2.01
C THR A 101 19.71 -5.24 3.50
N ASP A 102 19.58 -3.99 3.95
CA ASP A 102 19.84 -3.60 5.33
C ASP A 102 18.77 -4.15 6.27
N LEU A 103 19.19 -4.83 7.33
CA LEU A 103 18.31 -5.41 8.34
C LEU A 103 17.48 -4.35 9.09
N ASP A 104 18.04 -3.15 9.28
CA ASP A 104 17.33 -2.05 9.91
C ASP A 104 16.24 -1.49 8.99
N ASP A 105 16.48 -1.41 7.68
CA ASP A 105 15.46 -1.06 6.70
C ASP A 105 14.32 -2.09 6.67
N ILE A 106 14.65 -3.38 6.73
CA ILE A 106 13.66 -4.45 6.80
C ILE A 106 12.80 -4.30 8.05
N LYS A 107 13.44 -4.22 9.22
CA LYS A 107 12.76 -4.07 10.51
C LYS A 107 11.87 -2.84 10.55
N LYS A 108 12.40 -1.68 10.14
CA LYS A 108 11.68 -0.41 10.10
C LYS A 108 10.46 -0.47 9.19
N SER A 109 10.57 -1.11 8.01
CA SER A 109 9.46 -1.28 7.09
C SER A 109 8.28 -2.02 7.73
N TYR A 110 8.54 -3.17 8.38
CA TYR A 110 7.48 -3.91 9.07
C TYR A 110 6.92 -3.15 10.28
N MET A 111 7.74 -2.42 11.03
CA MET A 111 7.26 -1.56 12.13
C MET A 111 6.36 -0.44 11.62
N LEU A 112 6.58 0.04 10.41
CA LEU A 112 5.75 1.04 9.75
C LEU A 112 4.55 0.45 8.99
N GLY A 113 4.32 -0.86 9.09
CA GLY A 113 3.12 -1.51 8.57
C GLY A 113 3.25 -2.04 7.14
N ALA A 114 4.48 -2.23 6.63
CA ALA A 114 4.66 -2.95 5.37
C ALA A 114 4.06 -4.36 5.47
N SER A 115 3.34 -4.77 4.42
CA SER A 115 2.76 -6.11 4.33
C SER A 115 3.79 -7.17 3.95
N SER A 116 4.81 -6.77 3.21
CA SER A 116 5.99 -7.60 2.90
C SER A 116 7.16 -6.74 2.43
N PHE A 117 8.36 -7.31 2.48
CA PHE A 117 9.60 -6.68 2.06
C PHE A 117 10.32 -7.58 1.08
N HIS A 118 10.68 -7.04 -0.07
CA HIS A 118 11.36 -7.75 -1.14
C HIS A 118 12.59 -6.98 -1.60
N VAL A 119 13.70 -7.70 -1.72
CA VAL A 119 14.91 -7.15 -2.32
C VAL A 119 14.81 -7.29 -3.84
N LYS A 120 15.01 -6.20 -4.58
CA LYS A 120 15.08 -6.21 -6.04
C LYS A 120 16.28 -7.06 -6.46
N PRO A 121 16.12 -8.15 -7.21
CA PRO A 121 17.25 -8.85 -7.79
C PRO A 121 17.87 -8.01 -8.92
N SER A 122 19.18 -8.18 -9.14
CA SER A 122 19.89 -7.56 -10.27
C SER A 122 19.55 -8.21 -11.63
N ASP A 123 19.09 -9.44 -11.61
CA ASP A 123 18.68 -10.16 -12.81
C ASP A 123 17.20 -9.88 -13.13
N MET A 124 16.94 -9.43 -14.36
CA MET A 124 15.61 -9.01 -14.80
C MET A 124 14.61 -10.17 -14.89
N ASN A 125 15.06 -11.40 -15.14
CA ASN A 125 14.18 -12.55 -15.18
C ASN A 125 13.74 -12.94 -13.75
N GLN A 126 14.67 -12.85 -12.79
CA GLN A 126 14.35 -13.07 -11.38
C GLN A 126 13.37 -11.99 -10.87
N LEU A 127 13.56 -10.72 -11.25
CA LEU A 127 12.64 -9.64 -10.90
C LEU A 127 11.24 -9.88 -11.50
N ARG A 128 11.17 -10.30 -12.76
CA ARG A 128 9.89 -10.68 -13.40
C ARG A 128 9.20 -11.82 -12.67
N GLN A 129 9.94 -12.84 -12.28
CA GLN A 129 9.40 -13.98 -11.51
C GLN A 129 8.90 -13.52 -10.13
N GLN A 130 9.65 -12.64 -9.45
CA GLN A 130 9.26 -12.08 -8.16
C GLN A 130 7.98 -11.25 -8.27
N LEU A 131 7.86 -10.41 -9.30
CA LEU A 131 6.65 -9.62 -9.57
C LEU A 131 5.45 -10.51 -9.91
N LYS A 132 5.68 -11.62 -10.62
CA LYS A 132 4.62 -12.62 -10.87
C LYS A 132 4.13 -13.26 -9.57
N ILE A 133 5.02 -13.61 -8.65
CA ILE A 133 4.65 -14.16 -7.33
C ILE A 133 3.83 -13.13 -6.54
N LEU A 134 4.26 -11.85 -6.54
CA LEU A 134 3.50 -10.77 -5.90
C LEU A 134 2.12 -10.58 -6.53
N HIS A 135 2.03 -10.66 -7.86
CA HIS A 135 0.76 -10.64 -8.57
C HIS A 135 -0.15 -11.79 -8.13
N ASP A 136 0.36 -13.03 -8.22
CA ASP A 136 -0.42 -14.24 -7.95
C ASP A 136 -0.93 -14.25 -6.49
N TYR A 137 -0.14 -13.74 -5.56
CA TYR A 137 -0.53 -13.64 -4.16
C TYR A 137 -1.50 -12.48 -3.90
N TRP A 138 -1.07 -11.23 -4.12
CA TRP A 138 -1.85 -10.05 -3.69
C TRP A 138 -3.09 -9.78 -4.54
N LEU A 139 -3.08 -10.13 -5.83
CA LEU A 139 -4.23 -9.91 -6.69
C LEU A 139 -5.25 -11.05 -6.63
N THR A 140 -4.89 -12.19 -6.04
CA THR A 140 -5.84 -13.26 -5.72
C THR A 140 -6.40 -13.17 -4.30
N CYS A 141 -5.73 -12.43 -3.40
CA CYS A 141 -6.23 -12.18 -2.06
C CYS A 141 -7.47 -11.30 -2.07
N GLU A 142 -8.39 -11.54 -1.14
CA GLU A 142 -9.40 -10.57 -0.77
C GLU A 142 -8.73 -9.47 0.08
N VAL A 143 -8.84 -8.24 -0.38
CA VAL A 143 -8.27 -7.08 0.30
C VAL A 143 -9.36 -6.07 0.62
N PRO A 144 -9.26 -5.34 1.74
CA PRO A 144 -10.18 -4.26 2.06
C PRO A 144 -10.19 -3.22 0.95
N GLN A 145 -11.34 -2.64 0.69
CA GLN A 145 -11.50 -1.66 -0.38
C GLN A 145 -11.76 -0.27 0.19
N ILE A 146 -11.21 0.72 -0.49
CA ILE A 146 -11.45 2.14 -0.23
C ILE A 146 -12.39 2.66 -1.32
N ASP A 147 -13.45 3.34 -0.93
CA ASP A 147 -14.40 3.94 -1.87
C ASP A 147 -13.86 5.27 -2.45
N ALA A 148 -14.58 5.86 -3.40
CA ALA A 148 -14.19 7.12 -4.03
C ALA A 148 -14.11 8.30 -3.05
N SER A 149 -14.71 8.20 -1.87
CA SER A 149 -14.61 9.22 -0.80
C SER A 149 -13.38 9.03 0.10
N GLY A 150 -12.58 7.99 -0.13
CA GLY A 150 -11.39 7.67 0.65
C GLY A 150 -11.66 6.92 1.94
N LYS A 151 -12.84 6.32 2.08
CA LYS A 151 -13.24 5.55 3.25
C LYS A 151 -13.28 4.06 2.97
N GLN A 152 -13.08 3.28 4.01
CA GLN A 152 -13.25 1.82 3.93
C GLN A 152 -14.69 1.49 3.55
N VAL A 153 -14.84 0.61 2.57
CA VAL A 153 -16.15 0.07 2.21
C VAL A 153 -16.63 -0.80 3.37
N GLN A 154 -17.69 -0.34 4.05
CA GLN A 154 -18.26 -1.09 5.16
C GLN A 154 -18.95 -2.36 4.67
N THR A 155 -18.67 -3.47 5.35
CA THR A 155 -19.40 -4.73 5.15
C THR A 155 -20.42 -4.89 6.25
N GLU A 156 -21.57 -5.50 5.96
CA GLU A 156 -22.65 -5.75 6.95
C GLU A 156 -22.17 -6.55 8.18
N SER A 157 -20.95 -7.08 8.17
CA SER A 157 -20.37 -7.88 9.24
C SER A 157 -19.60 -7.07 10.30
N GLU A 158 -19.36 -5.77 10.11
CA GLU A 158 -18.57 -4.96 11.06
C GLU A 158 -19.22 -4.82 12.43
N GLY A 159 -20.57 -4.81 12.51
CA GLY A 159 -21.29 -4.84 13.78
C GLY A 159 -21.00 -6.08 14.63
N LYS A 160 -20.72 -7.22 14.01
CA LYS A 160 -20.45 -8.48 14.70
C LYS A 160 -19.01 -8.65 15.18
N LEU A 161 -18.05 -7.95 14.56
CA LEU A 161 -16.63 -8.03 14.97
C LEU A 161 -16.36 -7.24 16.25
N GLY A 162 -17.03 -6.10 16.45
CA GLY A 162 -16.96 -5.29 17.66
C GLY A 162 -17.53 -6.02 18.89
N GLU A 163 -18.53 -6.90 18.70
CA GLU A 163 -19.09 -7.72 19.76
C GLU A 163 -18.17 -8.87 20.20
N ARG A 164 -17.32 -9.38 19.28
CA ARG A 164 -16.37 -10.47 19.59
C ARG A 164 -15.15 -10.02 20.37
N PHE A 165 -14.78 -8.74 20.25
CA PHE A 165 -13.62 -8.16 20.92
C PHE A 165 -14.01 -6.86 21.63
N PRO A 166 -14.75 -6.93 22.75
CA PRO A 166 -15.09 -5.74 23.51
C PRO A 166 -13.79 -5.06 23.98
N GLN A 167 -13.62 -3.80 23.60
CA GLN A 167 -12.50 -3.02 24.09
C GLN A 167 -12.57 -2.92 25.61
N LYS A 168 -11.55 -3.38 26.32
CA LYS A 168 -11.42 -3.12 27.75
C LYS A 168 -11.37 -1.61 27.95
N LYS A 169 -12.43 -1.06 28.55
CA LYS A 169 -12.39 0.32 29.06
C LYS A 169 -11.24 0.40 30.03
N SER A 170 -10.26 1.27 29.75
CA SER A 170 -9.21 1.64 30.70
C SER A 170 -9.91 2.10 31.97
N GLN A 171 -9.78 1.34 33.05
CA GLN A 171 -10.11 1.81 34.37
C GLN A 171 -9.06 2.86 34.70
N GLU A 172 -9.47 4.13 34.72
CA GLU A 172 -8.74 5.18 35.40
C GLU A 172 -8.68 4.81 36.88
N GLU A 173 -7.53 4.35 37.34
CA GLU A 173 -7.27 4.21 38.78
C GLU A 173 -7.28 5.61 39.38
N ALA A 174 -8.33 5.88 40.14
CA ALA A 174 -8.42 7.05 41.01
C ALA A 174 -7.30 6.95 42.07
N VAL A 175 -6.32 7.86 41.96
CA VAL A 175 -5.29 8.04 43.01
C VAL A 175 -5.97 8.65 44.23
N PRO A 176 -5.93 8.01 45.41
CA PRO A 176 -6.47 8.62 46.61
C PRO A 176 -5.52 9.73 47.08
N SER A 177 -6.03 10.95 47.17
CA SER A 177 -5.36 12.08 47.81
C SER A 177 -5.16 11.84 49.31
N ARG A 178 -3.91 11.97 49.73
CA ARG A 178 -3.54 12.20 51.14
C ARG A 178 -3.14 13.64 51.32
#